data_b4b2cc4ae34efa8aabf0546281c9c484
#
_entry.id   b4b2cc4ae34efa8aabf0546281c9c484
#
_cell.length_a   1.000
_cell.length_b   1.000
_cell.length_c   1.000
_cell.angle_alpha   90.00
_cell.angle_beta   90.00
_cell.angle_gamma   90.00
#
_symmetry.space_group_name_H-M   'P 1'
#
loop_
_entity.id
_entity.type
_entity.pdbx_description
1 polymer ?
#
loop_
_entity_poly.entity_id
_entity_poly.type
_entity_poly.pdbx_seq_one_letter_code
_entity_poly.pdbx_strand_id
1 'polypeptide(L)'
;MKRQRGSTLVELMLSMGAGSAVMLLGISLVHQTMTLNAMSRKGADRNRTLDQLSHQFRSDLHSAKEVELLSDRSMTMRGEDGSIATYIAEGNFVVRERKLAIAGDERERFVLDNGTFARFEKRTNPDRACFIVSKELGLHDVPPRVELMVETIVGRWQALERNERGAK
;
A
#
# COMPACT_ATOMS: atom_id res chain seq x y z
N MET A 1 24.32 -18.47 -68.26
CA MET A 1 24.55 -19.52 -67.26
C MET A 1 24.76 -18.90 -65.89
N LYS A 2 23.76 -18.95 -64.95
CA LYS A 2 23.92 -18.48 -63.59
C LYS A 2 24.67 -19.58 -62.79
N ARG A 3 25.88 -19.27 -62.33
CA ARG A 3 26.66 -20.12 -61.43
C ARG A 3 25.92 -20.15 -60.09
N GLN A 4 25.29 -21.27 -59.75
CA GLN A 4 24.80 -21.52 -58.37
C GLN A 4 26.04 -21.65 -57.47
N ARG A 5 26.26 -20.64 -56.62
CA ARG A 5 27.24 -20.73 -55.55
C ARG A 5 26.65 -21.70 -54.51
N GLY A 6 27.21 -22.88 -54.42
CA GLY A 6 26.95 -23.81 -53.35
C GLY A 6 27.31 -23.16 -52.02
N SER A 7 26.37 -23.07 -51.12
CA SER A 7 26.61 -22.67 -49.72
C SER A 7 27.63 -23.64 -49.11
N THR A 8 28.74 -23.13 -48.58
CA THR A 8 29.72 -23.99 -47.92
C THR A 8 29.19 -24.42 -46.56
N LEU A 9 29.57 -25.62 -46.10
CA LEU A 9 29.14 -26.16 -44.81
C LEU A 9 29.49 -25.21 -43.67
N VAL A 10 30.57 -24.46 -43.78
CA VAL A 10 30.98 -23.42 -42.84
C VAL A 10 30.01 -22.23 -42.82
N GLU A 11 29.50 -21.80 -43.95
CA GLU A 11 28.55 -20.72 -44.09
C GLU A 11 27.20 -21.09 -43.46
N LEU A 12 26.80 -22.33 -43.59
CA LEU A 12 25.60 -22.87 -42.95
C LEU A 12 25.76 -22.96 -41.43
N MET A 13 26.89 -23.41 -40.90
CA MET A 13 27.18 -23.44 -39.47
C MET A 13 27.23 -22.06 -38.87
N LEU A 14 27.80 -21.08 -39.57
CA LEU A 14 27.89 -19.71 -39.12
C LEU A 14 26.49 -19.05 -39.05
N SER A 15 25.66 -19.29 -40.06
CA SER A 15 24.27 -18.74 -40.07
C SER A 15 23.39 -19.37 -38.99
N MET A 16 23.51 -20.66 -38.73
CA MET A 16 22.81 -21.34 -37.64
C MET A 16 23.28 -20.84 -36.26
N GLY A 17 24.58 -20.64 -36.08
CA GLY A 17 25.16 -20.08 -34.85
C GLY A 17 24.69 -18.64 -34.58
N ALA A 18 24.73 -17.79 -35.60
CA ALA A 18 24.24 -16.43 -35.51
C ALA A 18 22.72 -16.37 -35.20
N GLY A 19 21.93 -17.19 -35.87
CA GLY A 19 20.48 -17.29 -35.61
C GLY A 19 20.15 -17.72 -34.19
N SER A 20 20.88 -18.71 -33.66
CA SER A 20 20.72 -19.18 -32.27
C SER A 20 21.10 -18.13 -31.27
N ALA A 21 22.15 -17.35 -31.48
CA ALA A 21 22.57 -16.26 -30.61
C ALA A 21 21.52 -15.14 -30.55
N VAL A 22 20.95 -14.76 -31.69
CA VAL A 22 19.87 -13.75 -31.76
C VAL A 22 18.62 -14.23 -31.03
N MET A 23 18.26 -15.51 -31.19
CA MET A 23 17.10 -16.08 -30.52
C MET A 23 17.27 -16.10 -28.99
N LEU A 24 18.46 -16.47 -28.49
CA LEU A 24 18.78 -16.44 -27.05
C LEU A 24 18.73 -15.02 -26.47
N LEU A 25 19.25 -14.04 -27.19
CA LEU A 25 19.14 -12.62 -26.79
C LEU A 25 17.69 -12.17 -26.76
N GLY A 26 16.87 -12.54 -27.74
CA GLY A 26 15.45 -12.23 -27.78
C GLY A 26 14.70 -12.80 -26.57
N ILE A 27 14.93 -14.08 -26.24
CA ILE A 27 14.31 -14.74 -25.08
C ILE A 27 14.75 -14.06 -23.77
N SER A 28 16.02 -13.72 -23.64
CA SER A 28 16.55 -13.02 -22.46
C SER A 28 15.91 -11.64 -22.26
N LEU A 29 15.74 -10.85 -23.32
CA LEU A 29 15.08 -9.56 -23.26
C LEU A 29 13.59 -9.67 -22.86
N VAL A 30 12.88 -10.63 -23.42
CA VAL A 30 11.48 -10.91 -23.05
C VAL A 30 11.37 -11.29 -21.58
N HIS A 31 12.26 -12.14 -21.10
CA HIS A 31 12.27 -12.55 -19.69
C HIS A 31 12.56 -11.36 -18.76
N GLN A 32 13.53 -10.51 -19.09
CA GLN A 32 13.83 -9.29 -18.33
C GLN A 32 12.64 -8.31 -18.30
N THR A 33 11.98 -8.09 -19.42
CA THR A 33 10.81 -7.20 -19.48
C THR A 33 9.64 -7.74 -18.66
N MET A 34 9.41 -9.05 -18.65
CA MET A 34 8.37 -9.66 -17.83
C MET A 34 8.65 -9.53 -16.33
N THR A 35 9.91 -9.73 -15.90
CA THR A 35 10.28 -9.57 -14.49
C THR A 35 10.19 -8.12 -14.02
N LEU A 36 10.65 -7.16 -14.81
CA LEU A 36 10.53 -5.72 -14.52
C LEU A 36 9.05 -5.29 -14.43
N ASN A 37 8.22 -5.78 -15.35
CA ASN A 37 6.78 -5.47 -15.33
C ASN A 37 6.09 -6.06 -14.09
N ALA A 38 6.45 -7.27 -13.67
CA ALA A 38 5.92 -7.90 -12.46
C ALA A 38 6.33 -7.12 -11.18
N MET A 39 7.57 -6.64 -11.11
CA MET A 39 8.06 -5.81 -9.99
C MET A 39 7.35 -4.45 -9.96
N SER A 40 7.17 -3.81 -11.11
CA SER A 40 6.46 -2.54 -11.22
C SER A 40 5.01 -2.65 -10.80
N ARG A 41 4.30 -3.70 -11.21
CA ARG A 41 2.91 -3.95 -10.79
C ARG A 41 2.78 -4.15 -9.29
N LYS A 42 3.66 -4.95 -8.67
CA LYS A 42 3.67 -5.13 -7.21
C LYS A 42 3.87 -3.81 -6.46
N GLY A 43 4.78 -2.96 -6.94
CA GLY A 43 5.00 -1.64 -6.37
C GLY A 43 3.77 -0.73 -6.49
N ALA A 44 3.10 -0.74 -7.65
CA ALA A 44 1.89 0.05 -7.88
C ALA A 44 0.72 -0.42 -7.00
N ASP A 45 0.50 -1.73 -6.90
CA ASP A 45 -0.57 -2.30 -6.07
C ASP A 45 -0.36 -1.99 -4.59
N ARG A 46 0.89 -2.07 -4.12
CA ARG A 46 1.25 -1.69 -2.76
C ARG A 46 0.94 -0.22 -2.46
N ASN A 47 1.39 0.69 -3.33
CA ASN A 47 1.15 2.12 -3.14
C ASN A 47 -0.35 2.41 -3.12
N ARG A 48 -1.12 1.77 -3.99
CA ARG A 48 -2.58 1.91 -4.02
C ARG A 48 -3.23 1.44 -2.72
N THR A 49 -2.78 0.33 -2.14
CA THR A 49 -3.29 -0.18 -0.86
C THR A 49 -3.00 0.79 0.28
N LEU A 50 -1.76 1.31 0.36
CA LEU A 50 -1.37 2.29 1.38
C LEU A 50 -2.12 3.62 1.22
N ASP A 51 -2.30 4.09 0.00
CA ASP A 51 -3.06 5.31 -0.31
C ASP A 51 -4.53 5.16 0.09
N GLN A 52 -5.15 4.04 -0.26
CA GLN A 52 -6.54 3.75 0.11
C GLN A 52 -6.71 3.68 1.63
N LEU A 53 -5.83 2.96 2.33
CA LEU A 53 -5.85 2.86 3.78
C LEU A 53 -5.65 4.23 4.43
N SER A 54 -4.69 5.03 3.95
CA SER A 54 -4.43 6.37 4.49
C SER A 54 -5.61 7.32 4.28
N HIS A 55 -6.26 7.25 3.13
CA HIS A 55 -7.43 8.05 2.81
C HIS A 55 -8.62 7.69 3.72
N GLN A 56 -8.89 6.41 3.88
CA GLN A 56 -9.98 5.94 4.75
C GLN A 56 -9.71 6.29 6.21
N PHE A 57 -8.48 6.07 6.69
CA PHE A 57 -8.10 6.43 8.06
C PHE A 57 -8.28 7.93 8.34
N ARG A 58 -7.87 8.81 7.40
CA ARG A 58 -8.11 10.25 7.53
C ARG A 58 -9.60 10.60 7.53
N SER A 59 -10.36 10.00 6.62
CA SER A 59 -11.79 10.23 6.52
C SER A 59 -12.52 9.85 7.81
N ASP A 60 -12.24 8.67 8.35
CA ASP A 60 -12.84 8.19 9.58
C ASP A 60 -12.44 9.08 10.79
N LEU A 61 -11.16 9.50 10.87
CA LEU A 61 -10.69 10.42 11.91
C LEU A 61 -11.32 11.82 11.83
N HIS A 62 -11.51 12.36 10.62
CA HIS A 62 -12.13 13.66 10.43
C HIS A 62 -13.60 13.68 10.86
N SER A 63 -14.31 12.56 10.67
CA SER A 63 -15.71 12.39 11.08
C SER A 63 -15.87 11.91 12.53
N ALA A 64 -14.78 11.47 13.16
CA ALA A 64 -14.82 10.97 14.52
C ALA A 64 -15.06 12.09 15.54
N LYS A 65 -15.97 11.85 16.48
CA LYS A 65 -16.17 12.67 17.68
C LYS A 65 -15.17 12.30 18.77
N GLU A 66 -14.86 11.03 18.85
CA GLU A 66 -14.01 10.44 19.89
C GLU A 66 -13.10 9.37 19.29
N VAL A 67 -11.86 9.35 19.76
CA VAL A 67 -10.87 8.34 19.36
C VAL A 67 -10.29 7.71 20.61
N GLU A 68 -10.34 6.39 20.67
CA GLU A 68 -9.81 5.58 21.75
C GLU A 68 -8.70 4.68 21.22
N LEU A 69 -7.51 4.76 21.82
CA LEU A 69 -6.40 3.85 21.53
C LEU A 69 -6.49 2.67 22.50
N LEU A 70 -6.91 1.51 22.01
CA LEU A 70 -7.01 0.29 22.81
C LEU A 70 -5.64 -0.35 23.04
N SER A 71 -4.76 -0.26 22.06
CA SER A 71 -3.36 -0.69 22.10
C SER A 71 -2.58 0.01 21.00
N ASP A 72 -1.26 -0.19 20.93
CA ASP A 72 -0.44 0.24 19.80
C ASP A 72 -0.84 -0.39 18.46
N ARG A 73 -1.62 -1.47 18.49
CA ARG A 73 -2.12 -2.22 17.33
C ARG A 73 -3.61 -2.08 17.09
N SER A 74 -4.35 -1.39 17.94
CA SER A 74 -5.79 -1.27 17.81
C SER A 74 -6.29 0.10 18.24
N MET A 75 -7.11 0.71 17.38
CA MET A 75 -7.70 2.03 17.57
C MET A 75 -9.18 1.99 17.18
N THR A 76 -10.03 2.58 18.01
CA THR A 76 -11.46 2.72 17.73
C THR A 76 -11.84 4.19 17.62
N MET A 77 -12.67 4.50 16.65
CA MET A 77 -13.18 5.83 16.35
C MET A 77 -14.70 5.80 16.39
N ARG A 78 -15.30 6.76 17.10
CA ARG A 78 -16.77 6.89 17.20
C ARG A 78 -17.22 8.15 16.47
N GLY A 79 -18.09 7.99 15.48
CA GLY A 79 -18.72 9.10 14.76
C GLY A 79 -19.89 9.73 15.51
N GLU A 80 -20.33 10.92 15.11
CA GLU A 80 -21.54 11.59 15.66
C GLU A 80 -22.82 10.83 15.28
N ASP A 81 -22.82 10.17 14.14
CA ASP A 81 -23.90 9.32 13.62
C ASP A 81 -24.04 7.98 14.36
N GLY A 82 -23.27 7.75 15.41
CA GLY A 82 -23.20 6.50 16.13
C GLY A 82 -22.43 5.38 15.41
N SER A 83 -21.79 5.67 14.28
CA SER A 83 -20.90 4.74 13.61
C SER A 83 -19.63 4.50 14.43
N ILE A 84 -19.12 3.27 14.37
CA ILE A 84 -17.88 2.89 15.04
C ILE A 84 -16.94 2.29 13.98
N ALA A 85 -15.76 2.88 13.80
CA ALA A 85 -14.71 2.32 12.99
C ALA A 85 -13.57 1.81 13.89
N THR A 86 -13.23 0.53 13.76
CA THR A 86 -12.13 -0.09 14.50
C THR A 86 -11.04 -0.52 13.53
N TYR A 87 -9.82 -0.10 13.80
CA TYR A 87 -8.63 -0.50 13.07
C TYR A 87 -7.81 -1.45 13.91
N ILE A 88 -7.43 -2.60 13.35
CA ILE A 88 -6.64 -3.64 14.01
C ILE A 88 -5.46 -4.01 13.11
N ALA A 89 -4.25 -3.86 13.63
CA ALA A 89 -3.02 -4.26 12.95
C ALA A 89 -2.60 -5.66 13.39
N GLU A 90 -2.59 -6.61 12.46
CA GLU A 90 -2.25 -8.01 12.70
C GLU A 90 -1.19 -8.48 11.71
N GLY A 91 0.04 -8.67 12.20
CA GLY A 91 1.16 -9.08 11.35
C GLY A 91 1.36 -8.11 10.18
N ASN A 92 1.21 -8.61 8.95
CA ASN A 92 1.37 -7.85 7.72
C ASN A 92 0.05 -7.35 7.12
N PHE A 93 -1.00 -7.18 7.90
CA PHE A 93 -2.25 -6.60 7.42
C PHE A 93 -2.93 -5.71 8.47
N VAL A 94 -3.75 -4.80 7.98
CA VAL A 94 -4.64 -3.97 8.79
C VAL A 94 -6.07 -4.32 8.44
N VAL A 95 -6.87 -4.60 9.45
CA VAL A 95 -8.32 -4.81 9.31
C VAL A 95 -9.02 -3.55 9.77
N ARG A 96 -9.93 -3.05 8.95
CA ARG A 96 -10.89 -2.00 9.27
C ARG A 96 -12.26 -2.64 9.42
N GLU A 97 -12.86 -2.51 10.57
CA GLU A 97 -14.25 -2.90 10.84
C GLU A 97 -15.07 -1.64 11.10
N ARG A 98 -16.10 -1.42 10.33
CA ARG A 98 -17.01 -0.30 10.51
C ARG A 98 -18.41 -0.81 10.80
N LYS A 99 -18.93 -0.44 11.96
CA LYS A 99 -20.31 -0.66 12.35
C LYS A 99 -21.12 0.59 12.08
N LEU A 100 -22.10 0.47 11.21
CA LEU A 100 -23.03 1.54 10.87
C LEU A 100 -24.31 1.36 11.65
N ALA A 101 -24.89 2.45 12.17
CA ALA A 101 -26.11 2.37 12.97
C ALA A 101 -27.32 1.80 12.20
N ILE A 102 -27.35 1.91 10.86
CA ILE A 102 -28.50 1.55 10.01
C ILE A 102 -28.14 0.53 8.91
N ALA A 103 -26.89 0.43 8.45
CA ALA A 103 -26.49 -0.23 7.20
C ALA A 103 -25.55 -1.42 7.37
N GLY A 104 -25.62 -2.17 8.45
CA GLY A 104 -24.79 -3.37 8.60
C GLY A 104 -23.29 -3.12 8.83
N ASP A 105 -22.55 -4.19 9.05
CA ASP A 105 -21.12 -4.15 9.36
C ASP A 105 -20.30 -4.26 8.07
N GLU A 106 -19.36 -3.33 7.87
CA GLU A 106 -18.37 -3.37 6.79
C GLU A 106 -17.04 -3.86 7.36
N ARG A 107 -16.39 -4.77 6.64
CA ARG A 107 -15.04 -5.25 6.98
C ARG A 107 -14.14 -5.22 5.78
N GLU A 108 -13.04 -4.49 5.88
CA GLU A 108 -12.02 -4.38 4.85
C GLU A 108 -10.67 -4.85 5.39
N ARG A 109 -9.87 -5.45 4.52
CA ARG A 109 -8.55 -5.95 4.86
C ARG A 109 -7.51 -5.38 3.91
N PHE A 110 -6.53 -4.68 4.45
CA PHE A 110 -5.41 -4.10 3.73
C PHE A 110 -4.17 -4.95 3.97
N VAL A 111 -3.67 -5.60 2.92
CA VAL A 111 -2.48 -6.43 3.00
C VAL A 111 -1.25 -5.55 2.78
N LEU A 112 -0.34 -5.56 3.74
CA LEU A 112 0.95 -4.89 3.69
C LEU A 112 2.01 -5.85 3.15
N ASP A 113 3.18 -5.35 2.78
CA ASP A 113 4.31 -6.18 2.39
C ASP A 113 4.83 -7.05 3.54
N ASN A 114 5.51 -8.13 3.20
CA ASN A 114 6.20 -8.95 4.19
C ASN A 114 7.26 -8.13 4.95
N GLY A 115 7.34 -8.35 6.26
CA GLY A 115 8.23 -7.59 7.13
C GLY A 115 7.76 -6.15 7.41
N THR A 116 6.54 -5.81 7.00
CA THR A 116 5.91 -4.52 7.30
C THR A 116 4.90 -4.70 8.43
N PHE A 117 4.89 -3.79 9.38
CA PHE A 117 3.93 -3.75 10.48
C PHE A 117 3.34 -2.35 10.63
N ALA A 118 2.13 -2.31 11.17
CA ALA A 118 1.42 -1.08 11.43
C ALA A 118 1.27 -0.86 12.93
N ARG A 119 1.28 0.41 13.35
CA ARG A 119 0.99 0.82 14.72
C ARG A 119 0.17 2.10 14.74
N PHE A 120 -0.54 2.31 15.84
CA PHE A 120 -1.35 3.48 16.08
C PHE A 120 -0.80 4.24 17.28
N GLU A 121 -0.85 5.56 17.23
CA GLU A 121 -0.48 6.46 18.32
C GLU A 121 -1.56 7.52 18.49
N LYS A 122 -1.82 7.94 19.72
CA LYS A 122 -2.70 9.08 20.02
C LYS A 122 -1.89 10.15 20.75
N ARG A 123 -2.02 11.41 20.31
CA ARG A 123 -1.43 12.59 20.94
C ARG A 123 -2.54 13.50 21.41
N THR A 124 -2.45 13.99 22.63
CA THR A 124 -3.53 14.68 23.31
C THR A 124 -3.49 16.21 23.24
N ASN A 125 -2.43 16.80 22.68
CA ASN A 125 -2.35 18.25 22.63
C ASN A 125 -1.70 18.76 21.31
N PRO A 126 -2.46 19.13 20.27
CA PRO A 126 -3.91 18.92 20.07
C PRO A 126 -4.28 17.45 19.90
N ASP A 127 -5.58 17.11 20.03
CA ASP A 127 -6.04 15.72 19.88
C ASP A 127 -5.81 15.22 18.45
N ARG A 128 -4.79 14.42 18.29
CA ARG A 128 -4.33 13.86 17.02
C ARG A 128 -4.20 12.38 17.11
N ALA A 129 -4.54 11.69 16.05
CA ALA A 129 -4.23 10.30 15.89
C ALA A 129 -3.23 10.09 14.76
N CYS A 130 -2.35 9.13 14.97
CA CYS A 130 -1.28 8.81 14.05
C CYS A 130 -1.34 7.31 13.71
N PHE A 131 -1.25 7.03 12.42
CA PHE A 131 -1.11 5.70 11.87
C PHE A 131 0.27 5.60 11.21
N ILE A 132 1.08 4.64 11.64
CA ILE A 132 2.46 4.49 11.21
C ILE A 132 2.65 3.09 10.64
N VAL A 133 3.14 3.02 9.41
CA VAL A 133 3.57 1.78 8.75
C VAL A 133 5.09 1.77 8.69
N SER A 134 5.70 0.74 9.25
CA SER A 134 7.16 0.58 9.32
C SER A 134 7.56 -0.76 8.75
N LYS A 135 8.76 -0.83 8.16
CA LYS A 135 9.35 -2.04 7.60
C LYS A 135 10.61 -2.43 8.37
N GLU A 136 10.68 -3.69 8.78
CA GLU A 136 11.92 -4.27 9.32
C GLU A 136 12.94 -4.49 8.20
N LEU A 137 14.16 -4.02 8.40
CA LEU A 137 15.25 -4.18 7.42
C LEU A 137 16.04 -5.49 7.61
N GLY A 138 15.63 -6.35 8.56
CA GLY A 138 16.28 -7.65 8.83
C GLY A 138 17.68 -7.57 9.44
N LEU A 139 18.12 -6.38 9.82
CA LEU A 139 19.41 -6.14 10.47
C LEU A 139 19.15 -5.88 11.96
N HIS A 140 19.81 -6.62 12.83
CA HIS A 140 19.56 -6.65 14.30
C HIS A 140 19.67 -5.28 15.00
N ASP A 141 20.43 -4.33 14.47
CA ASP A 141 20.71 -3.03 15.11
C ASP A 141 20.18 -1.82 14.32
N VAL A 142 19.38 -2.03 13.27
CA VAL A 142 18.86 -0.94 12.46
C VAL A 142 17.40 -0.68 12.81
N PRO A 143 17.04 0.55 13.21
CA PRO A 143 15.65 0.87 13.51
C PRO A 143 14.75 0.65 12.26
N PRO A 144 13.50 0.22 12.47
CA PRO A 144 12.57 0.00 11.37
C PRO A 144 12.38 1.28 10.56
N ARG A 145 12.40 1.15 9.23
CA ARG A 145 12.18 2.26 8.33
C ARG A 145 10.69 2.60 8.28
N VAL A 146 10.35 3.84 8.59
CA VAL A 146 8.98 4.35 8.40
C VAL A 146 8.72 4.51 6.90
N GLU A 147 7.69 3.83 6.39
CA GLU A 147 7.27 3.89 4.99
C GLU A 147 6.09 4.83 4.78
N LEU A 148 5.19 4.86 5.76
CA LEU A 148 4.03 5.73 5.75
C LEU A 148 3.76 6.24 7.15
N MET A 149 3.49 7.54 7.27
CA MET A 149 3.00 8.16 8.49
C MET A 149 1.82 9.04 8.14
N VAL A 150 0.67 8.75 8.73
CA VAL A 150 -0.55 9.53 8.58
C VAL A 150 -0.90 10.11 9.93
N GLU A 151 -0.78 11.43 10.06
CA GLU A 151 -1.17 12.17 11.26
C GLU A 151 -2.30 13.12 10.89
N THR A 152 -3.37 13.14 11.69
CA THR A 152 -4.48 14.07 11.48
C THR A 152 -5.17 14.43 12.79
N ILE A 153 -5.89 15.57 12.77
CA ILE A 153 -6.65 16.09 13.90
C ILE A 153 -8.00 15.37 13.94
N VAL A 154 -8.38 14.95 15.13
CA VAL A 154 -9.68 14.33 15.39
C VAL A 154 -10.80 15.37 15.23
N GLY A 155 -11.88 15.01 14.56
CA GLY A 155 -13.09 15.86 14.46
C GLY A 155 -12.95 17.12 13.62
N ARG A 156 -12.02 17.19 12.67
CA ARG A 156 -11.79 18.40 11.85
C ARG A 156 -13.03 18.85 11.10
N TRP A 157 -13.86 17.94 10.62
CA TRP A 157 -15.10 18.28 9.91
C TRP A 157 -16.11 18.97 10.84
N GLN A 158 -16.22 18.54 12.08
CA GLN A 158 -17.12 19.11 13.07
C GLN A 158 -16.75 20.55 13.44
N ALA A 159 -15.45 20.86 13.49
CA ALA A 159 -14.97 22.21 13.74
C ALA A 159 -15.33 23.17 12.61
N LEU A 160 -15.31 22.72 11.36
CA LEU A 160 -15.69 23.54 10.20
C LEU A 160 -17.20 23.81 10.18
N GLU A 161 -18.05 22.81 10.36
CA GLU A 161 -19.50 22.96 10.41
C GLU A 161 -19.97 23.88 11.57
N ARG A 162 -19.30 23.79 12.72
CA ARG A 162 -19.61 24.65 13.87
C ARG A 162 -19.30 26.12 13.59
N ASN A 163 -18.21 26.41 12.89
CA ASN A 163 -17.84 27.77 12.49
C ASN A 163 -18.84 28.35 11.47
N GLU A 164 -19.33 27.55 10.53
CA GLU A 164 -20.33 28.01 9.56
C GLU A 164 -21.69 28.30 10.19
N ARG A 165 -22.10 27.55 11.21
CA ARG A 165 -23.34 27.81 11.96
C ARG A 165 -23.24 28.97 12.94
N GLY A 166 -22.05 29.29 13.42
CA GLY A 166 -21.82 30.45 14.32
C GLY A 166 -21.69 31.80 13.61
N ALA A 167 -21.57 31.79 12.28
CA ALA A 167 -21.42 33.00 11.45
C ALA A 167 -22.75 33.50 10.85
N LYS A 168 -23.89 32.93 11.20
CA LYS A 168 -25.25 33.37 10.88
C LYS A 168 -25.90 33.97 12.12
#